data_79050f35ae38a032b506e4e2478ee18a
#
_entry.id   79050f35ae38a032b506e4e2478ee18a
#
_cell.length_a   1.000
_cell.length_b   1.000
_cell.length_c   1.000
_cell.angle_alpha   90.00
_cell.angle_beta   90.00
_cell.angle_gamma   90.00
#
_symmetry.space_group_name_H-M   'P 1'
#
loop_
_entity.id
_entity.type
_entity.pdbx_description
1 polymer ?
#
loop_
_entity_poly.entity_id
_entity_poly.type
_entity_poly.pdbx_seq_one_letter_code
_entity_poly.pdbx_strand_id
1 'polypeptide(L)'
;MERTLITVPTAIPMVALVGPADKNLREIESAFPNVSLTVRGNEIALRGDVEECDRVEQLITELLVVLRSGQDINPEVIKRSIGMLKSHPQKHPAEVLSLNIVS
;
A
#
# COMPACT_ATOMS: atom_id res chain seq x y z
N MET A 1 2.00 19.05 4.10
CA MET A 1 1.17 18.05 3.44
C MET A 1 1.83 17.53 2.21
N GLU A 2 1.84 16.24 2.07
CA GLU A 2 2.45 15.60 0.92
C GLU A 2 1.39 15.18 -0.08
N ARG A 3 1.79 15.14 -1.34
CA ARG A 3 0.91 14.66 -2.40
C ARG A 3 1.71 13.70 -3.27
N THR A 4 1.23 12.49 -3.40
CA THR A 4 1.89 11.44 -4.18
C THR A 4 0.90 10.87 -5.18
N LEU A 5 1.35 10.68 -6.40
CA LEU A 5 0.54 10.05 -7.45
C LEU A 5 1.12 8.69 -7.75
N ILE A 6 0.26 7.68 -7.75
CA ILE A 6 0.64 6.32 -8.10
C ILE A 6 -0.10 5.94 -9.36
N THR A 7 0.62 5.55 -10.39
CA THR A 7 0.01 5.11 -11.64
C THR A 7 -0.11 3.59 -11.61
N VAL A 8 -1.33 3.11 -11.77
CA VAL A 8 -1.60 1.68 -11.82
C VAL A 8 -1.43 1.23 -13.26
N PRO A 9 -0.65 0.15 -13.51
CA PRO A 9 -0.50 -0.34 -14.88
C PRO A 9 -1.83 -0.69 -15.51
N THR A 10 -1.99 -0.38 -16.79
CA THR A 10 -3.25 -0.62 -17.45
C THR A 10 -3.61 -2.10 -17.53
N ALA A 11 -2.63 -2.97 -17.37
CA ALA A 11 -2.87 -4.41 -17.35
C ALA A 11 -3.61 -4.85 -16.09
N ILE A 12 -3.63 -4.00 -15.06
CA ILE A 12 -4.30 -4.32 -13.81
C ILE A 12 -5.58 -3.50 -13.71
N PRO A 13 -6.76 -4.16 -13.67
CA PRO A 13 -8.00 -3.42 -13.51
C PRO A 13 -8.02 -2.72 -12.15
N MET A 14 -8.48 -1.48 -12.15
CA MET A 14 -8.52 -0.74 -10.88
C MET A 14 -9.39 -1.45 -9.85
N VAL A 15 -10.47 -2.12 -10.28
CA VAL A 15 -11.34 -2.83 -9.35
C VAL A 15 -10.61 -3.98 -8.65
N ALA A 16 -9.59 -4.56 -9.30
CA ALA A 16 -8.81 -5.62 -8.66
C ALA A 16 -8.00 -5.07 -7.50
N LEU A 17 -7.59 -3.81 -7.61
CA LEU A 17 -6.84 -3.17 -6.55
C LEU A 17 -7.74 -2.62 -5.45
N VAL A 18 -8.76 -1.87 -5.81
CA VAL A 18 -9.62 -1.21 -4.81
C VAL A 18 -10.69 -2.14 -4.26
N GLY A 19 -11.01 -3.21 -4.98
CA GLY A 19 -12.01 -4.18 -4.56
C GLY A 19 -13.43 -3.73 -4.86
N PRO A 20 -14.38 -4.66 -4.77
CA PRO A 20 -15.78 -4.32 -4.98
C PRO A 20 -16.26 -3.34 -3.90
N ALA A 21 -16.96 -2.31 -4.32
CA ALA A 21 -17.44 -1.26 -3.43
C ALA A 21 -16.30 -0.59 -2.66
N ASP A 22 -15.09 -0.56 -3.25
CA ASP A 22 -13.91 0.06 -2.68
C ASP A 22 -13.51 -0.52 -1.32
N LYS A 23 -13.81 -1.78 -1.09
CA LYS A 23 -13.52 -2.42 0.19
C LYS A 23 -12.05 -2.38 0.54
N ASN A 24 -11.19 -2.65 -0.45
CA ASN A 24 -9.75 -2.64 -0.20
C ASN A 24 -9.26 -1.23 0.09
N LEU A 25 -9.78 -0.27 -0.66
CA LEU A 25 -9.40 1.12 -0.47
C LEU A 25 -9.80 1.60 0.93
N ARG A 26 -11.00 1.24 1.36
CA ARG A 26 -11.48 1.61 2.69
C ARG A 26 -10.63 1.00 3.79
N GLU A 27 -10.15 -0.22 3.57
CA GLU A 27 -9.28 -0.87 4.55
C GLU A 27 -7.99 -0.08 4.72
N ILE A 28 -7.43 0.39 3.61
CA ILE A 28 -6.22 1.19 3.65
C ILE A 28 -6.47 2.52 4.35
N GLU A 29 -7.57 3.19 3.99
CA GLU A 29 -7.90 4.47 4.61
C GLU A 29 -8.13 4.35 6.11
N SER A 30 -8.73 3.24 6.51
CA SER A 30 -8.99 3.01 7.93
C SER A 30 -7.69 2.85 8.72
N ALA A 31 -6.70 2.23 8.11
CA ALA A 31 -5.42 2.00 8.76
C ALA A 31 -4.52 3.23 8.76
N PHE A 32 -4.76 4.14 7.84
CA PHE A 32 -3.95 5.36 7.70
C PHE A 32 -4.87 6.57 7.67
N PRO A 33 -5.45 6.95 8.81
CA PRO A 33 -6.48 7.99 8.84
C PRO A 33 -5.97 9.39 8.47
N ASN A 34 -4.66 9.58 8.46
CA ASN A 34 -4.10 10.88 8.08
C ASN A 34 -3.75 10.95 6.60
N VAL A 35 -4.18 9.97 5.82
CA VAL A 35 -3.97 9.95 4.38
C VAL A 35 -5.31 9.86 3.68
N SER A 36 -5.48 10.71 2.67
CA SER A 36 -6.65 10.64 1.80
C SER A 36 -6.25 9.98 0.49
N LEU A 37 -7.07 9.05 0.05
CA LEU A 37 -6.85 8.38 -1.23
C LEU A 37 -7.97 8.76 -2.19
N THR A 38 -7.58 9.16 -3.39
CA THR A 38 -8.53 9.48 -4.45
C THR A 38 -8.15 8.72 -5.71
N VAL A 39 -9.11 8.02 -6.27
CA VAL A 39 -8.88 7.23 -7.48
C VAL A 39 -9.44 7.95 -8.68
N ARG A 40 -8.61 8.10 -9.70
CA ARG A 40 -9.02 8.71 -10.97
C ARG A 40 -8.45 7.89 -12.11
N GLY A 41 -9.33 7.25 -12.87
CA GLY A 41 -8.89 6.42 -13.96
C GLY A 41 -7.93 5.36 -13.45
N ASN A 42 -6.69 5.41 -13.92
CA ASN A 42 -5.67 4.46 -13.48
C ASN A 42 -4.66 5.08 -12.52
N GLU A 43 -5.04 6.18 -11.88
CA GLU A 43 -4.15 6.85 -10.94
C GLU A 43 -4.77 6.92 -9.55
N ILE A 44 -3.92 6.84 -8.55
CA ILE A 44 -4.33 7.01 -7.16
C ILE A 44 -3.55 8.17 -6.59
N ALA A 45 -4.26 9.16 -6.07
CA ALA A 45 -3.63 10.32 -5.44
C ALA A 45 -3.66 10.15 -3.93
N LEU A 46 -2.51 10.32 -3.31
CA LEU A 46 -2.37 10.27 -1.85
C LEU A 46 -2.07 11.66 -1.35
N ARG A 47 -2.77 12.07 -0.30
CA ARG A 47 -2.54 13.37 0.33
C ARG A 47 -2.57 13.20 1.83
N GLY A 48 -1.66 13.89 2.52
CA GLY A 48 -1.66 13.87 3.97
C GLY A 48 -0.26 13.85 4.53
N ASP A 49 -0.14 13.15 5.65
CA ASP A 49 1.12 13.04 6.36
C ASP A 49 2.18 12.35 5.50
N VAL A 50 3.39 12.93 5.47
CA VAL A 50 4.45 12.43 4.61
C VAL A 50 4.81 10.99 4.92
N GLU A 51 4.99 10.66 6.18
CA GLU A 51 5.39 9.32 6.55
C GLU A 51 4.30 8.30 6.24
N GLU A 52 3.06 8.66 6.50
CA GLU A 52 1.96 7.75 6.21
C GLU A 52 1.75 7.61 4.70
N CYS A 53 1.92 8.68 3.95
CA CYS A 53 1.84 8.58 2.50
C CYS A 53 2.89 7.64 1.96
N ASP A 54 4.11 7.69 2.49
CA ASP A 54 5.16 6.77 2.08
C ASP A 54 4.79 5.32 2.35
N ARG A 55 4.21 5.07 3.51
CA ARG A 55 3.79 3.72 3.86
C ARG A 55 2.67 3.21 2.96
N VAL A 56 1.72 4.08 2.67
CA VAL A 56 0.62 3.72 1.78
C VAL A 56 1.15 3.45 0.38
N GLU A 57 2.09 4.26 -0.07
CA GLU A 57 2.70 4.05 -1.37
C GLU A 57 3.39 2.69 -1.45
N GLN A 58 4.14 2.34 -0.42
CA GLN A 58 4.80 1.04 -0.37
C GLN A 58 3.78 -0.09 -0.35
N LEU A 59 2.74 0.08 0.43
CA LEU A 59 1.67 -0.93 0.49
C LEU A 59 1.06 -1.14 -0.88
N ILE A 60 0.69 -0.07 -1.56
CA ILE A 60 0.07 -0.18 -2.86
C ILE A 60 1.03 -0.81 -3.86
N THR A 61 2.31 -0.45 -3.80
CA THR A 61 3.30 -1.05 -4.69
C THR A 61 3.38 -2.56 -4.49
N GLU A 62 3.36 -3.01 -3.24
CA GLU A 62 3.36 -4.44 -2.96
C GLU A 62 2.10 -5.13 -3.45
N LEU A 63 0.96 -4.48 -3.26
CA LEU A 63 -0.30 -5.03 -3.74
C LEU A 63 -0.30 -5.17 -5.25
N LEU A 64 0.30 -4.21 -5.95
CA LEU A 64 0.42 -4.29 -7.40
C LEU A 64 1.29 -5.47 -7.82
N VAL A 65 2.35 -5.73 -7.08
CA VAL A 65 3.21 -6.89 -7.37
C VAL A 65 2.41 -8.18 -7.22
N VAL A 66 1.63 -8.28 -6.17
CA VAL A 66 0.79 -9.46 -5.93
C VAL A 66 -0.20 -9.65 -7.07
N LEU A 67 -0.86 -8.56 -7.48
CA LEU A 67 -1.83 -8.64 -8.57
C LEU A 67 -1.17 -9.01 -9.89
N ARG A 68 0.03 -8.50 -10.14
CA ARG A 68 0.75 -8.83 -11.37
C ARG A 68 1.17 -10.28 -11.42
N SER A 69 1.35 -10.91 -10.27
CA SER A 69 1.69 -12.33 -10.23
C SER A 69 0.47 -13.22 -10.44
N GLY A 70 -0.71 -12.64 -10.60
CA GLY A 70 -1.93 -13.40 -10.86
C GLY A 70 -2.72 -13.73 -9.60
N GLN A 71 -2.32 -13.20 -8.48
CA GLN A 71 -3.05 -13.44 -7.23
C GLN A 71 -4.04 -12.30 -6.96
N ASP A 72 -5.12 -12.65 -6.29
CA ASP A 72 -6.12 -11.67 -5.89
C ASP A 72 -5.79 -11.10 -4.52
N ILE A 73 -6.28 -9.91 -4.26
CA ILE A 73 -6.16 -9.30 -2.94
C ILE A 73 -7.55 -9.06 -2.38
N ASN A 74 -7.64 -9.05 -1.06
CA ASN A 74 -8.88 -8.78 -0.35
C ASN A 74 -8.54 -8.03 0.93
N PRO A 75 -9.55 -7.53 1.69
CA PRO A 75 -9.25 -6.76 2.89
C PRO A 75 -8.39 -7.49 3.91
N GLU A 76 -8.50 -8.82 3.99
CA GLU A 76 -7.66 -9.56 4.93
C GLU A 76 -6.20 -9.56 4.53
N VAL A 77 -5.93 -9.71 3.24
CA VAL A 77 -4.57 -9.63 2.74
C VAL A 77 -4.00 -8.25 3.03
N ILE A 78 -4.81 -7.22 2.82
CA ILE A 78 -4.38 -5.85 3.06
C ILE A 78 -4.11 -5.63 4.54
N LYS A 79 -4.97 -6.11 5.42
CA LYS A 79 -4.74 -5.99 6.84
C LYS A 79 -3.42 -6.63 7.26
N ARG A 80 -3.13 -7.80 6.71
CA ARG A 80 -1.89 -8.49 7.02
C ARG A 80 -0.68 -7.70 6.55
N SER A 81 -0.76 -7.18 5.34
CA SER A 81 0.33 -6.38 4.78
C SER A 81 0.55 -5.11 5.59
N ILE A 82 -0.53 -4.46 6.00
CA ILE A 82 -0.45 -3.27 6.84
C ILE A 82 0.22 -3.60 8.17
N GLY A 83 -0.17 -4.71 8.76
CA GLY A 83 0.44 -5.14 10.02
C GLY A 83 1.92 -5.32 9.90
N MET A 84 2.37 -5.91 8.80
CA MET A 84 3.79 -6.10 8.58
C MET A 84 4.52 -4.77 8.39
N LEU A 85 3.92 -3.84 7.67
CA LEU A 85 4.54 -2.54 7.48
C LEU A 85 4.67 -1.77 8.78
N LYS A 86 3.65 -1.84 9.63
CA LYS A 86 3.68 -1.13 10.89
C LYS A 86 4.62 -1.78 11.89
N SER A 87 4.78 -3.10 11.80
CA SER A 87 5.68 -3.82 12.69
C SER A 87 7.12 -3.65 12.30
N HIS A 88 7.38 -3.42 11.01
CA HIS A 88 8.74 -3.33 10.49
C HIS A 88 8.93 -1.99 9.77
N PRO A 89 9.32 -0.96 10.52
CA PRO A 89 9.53 0.35 9.92
C PRO A 89 10.50 0.28 8.75
N GLN A 90 10.14 0.95 7.69
CA GLN A 90 10.87 0.86 6.44
C GLN A 90 12.28 1.40 6.49
N LYS A 91 12.47 2.37 7.31
CA LYS A 91 13.78 3.02 7.35
C LYS A 91 14.87 2.13 7.91
N HIS A 92 14.53 0.94 8.37
CA HIS A 92 15.50 0.06 8.99
C HIS A 92 15.68 -1.30 8.33
N PRO A 93 15.42 -1.46 7.05
CA PRO A 93 15.61 -2.78 6.46
C PRO A 93 17.08 -3.21 6.49
N ALA A 94 17.99 -2.28 6.26
CA ALA A 94 19.40 -2.62 6.28
C ALA A 94 19.87 -2.97 7.68
N GLU A 95 19.36 -2.26 8.67
CA GLU A 95 19.73 -2.54 10.04
C GLU A 95 19.24 -3.91 10.47
N VAL A 96 18.00 -4.21 10.10
CA VAL A 96 17.43 -5.52 10.42
C VAL A 96 18.26 -6.63 9.81
N LEU A 97 18.65 -6.45 8.57
CA LEU A 97 19.48 -7.44 7.90
C LEU A 97 20.83 -7.61 8.58
N SER A 98 21.42 -6.50 8.99
CA SER A 98 22.69 -6.56 9.69
C SER A 98 22.58 -7.37 10.95
N LEU A 99 21.54 -7.14 11.71
CA LEU A 99 21.33 -7.89 12.93
C LEU A 99 21.16 -9.37 12.67
N ASN A 100 20.43 -9.69 11.63
CA ASN A 100 20.19 -11.09 11.29
C ASN A 100 21.45 -11.77 10.85
N ILE A 101 22.29 -11.07 10.13
CA ILE A 101 23.52 -11.65 9.63
C ILE A 101 24.47 -11.96 10.75
N VAL A 102 24.50 -11.09 11.73
CA VAL A 102 25.39 -11.30 12.87
C VAL A 102 25.02 -12.53 13.66
N SER A 103 23.75 -12.78 13.74
CA SER A 103 23.27 -13.92 14.51
C SER A 103 23.50 -15.23 13.81
#